data_587f7e77af9fd91dd6db9bc6d050757f
#
_entry.id   587f7e77af9fd91dd6db9bc6d050757f
#
_cell.length_a   1.000
_cell.length_b   1.000
_cell.length_c   1.000
_cell.angle_alpha   90.00
_cell.angle_beta   90.00
_cell.angle_gamma   90.00
#
_symmetry.space_group_name_H-M   'P 1'
#
loop_
_entity.id
_entity.type
_entity.pdbx_description
1 polymer ?
#
loop_
_entity_poly.entity_id
_entity_poly.type
_entity_poly.pdbx_seq_one_letter_code
_entity_poly.pdbx_strand_id
1 'polypeptide(L)'
;MVKRYKKGARAERELAKILKEKGFSVVRSAGSGSSISTPDLVAIKRRNVFAFECKAWKRLPKLKEEEYKEFFRWCKNAGASGFLAWKNRKWLFLDLNDINKKNIKVCGLTLDELLRIMEGKHT
;
A
#
# COMPACT_ATOMS: atom_id res chain seq x y z
N MET A 1 -2.49 -0.21 22.63
CA MET A 1 -2.97 0.75 21.64
C MET A 1 -1.88 1.62 21.07
N VAL A 2 -1.13 2.28 21.94
CA VAL A 2 -0.05 3.14 21.52
C VAL A 2 1.00 2.39 20.70
N LYS A 3 1.29 1.15 21.07
CA LYS A 3 2.27 0.33 20.36
C LYS A 3 1.84 0.00 18.92
N ARG A 4 0.57 -0.29 18.69
CA ARG A 4 0.06 -0.58 17.36
C ARG A 4 0.13 0.64 16.45
N TYR A 5 -0.25 1.79 16.97
CA TYR A 5 -0.20 3.03 16.23
C TYR A 5 1.24 3.36 15.83
N LYS A 6 2.16 3.26 16.77
CA LYS A 6 3.58 3.53 16.50
C LYS A 6 4.15 2.56 15.46
N LYS A 7 3.75 1.29 15.52
CA LYS A 7 4.19 0.28 14.55
C LYS A 7 3.72 0.60 13.15
N GLY A 8 2.44 0.93 13.01
CA GLY A 8 1.88 1.28 11.72
C GLY A 8 2.53 2.52 11.13
N ALA A 9 2.66 3.57 11.94
CA ALA A 9 3.27 4.82 11.49
C ALA A 9 4.74 4.62 11.11
N ARG A 10 5.45 3.77 11.85
CA ARG A 10 6.85 3.46 11.55
C ARG A 10 6.98 2.75 10.22
N ALA A 11 6.12 1.77 9.95
CA ALA A 11 6.12 1.05 8.68
C ALA A 11 5.82 1.98 7.52
N GLU A 12 4.83 2.86 7.67
CA GLU A 12 4.49 3.85 6.66
C GLU A 12 5.69 4.75 6.35
N ARG A 13 6.34 5.26 7.38
CA ARG A 13 7.50 6.15 7.19
C ARG A 13 8.65 5.42 6.53
N GLU A 14 8.86 4.16 6.89
CA GLU A 14 9.91 3.34 6.28
C GLU A 14 9.66 3.16 4.78
N LEU A 15 8.43 2.79 4.42
CA LEU A 15 8.10 2.61 3.01
C LEU A 15 8.19 3.93 2.24
N ALA A 16 7.71 5.02 2.84
CA ALA A 16 7.81 6.35 2.23
C ALA A 16 9.26 6.70 1.93
N LYS A 17 10.16 6.42 2.87
CA LYS A 17 11.58 6.69 2.68
C LYS A 17 12.17 5.88 1.54
N ILE A 18 11.84 4.59 1.50
CA ILE A 18 12.31 3.70 0.43
C ILE A 18 11.86 4.23 -0.94
N LEU A 19 10.61 4.61 -1.06
CA LEU A 19 10.05 5.09 -2.33
C LEU A 19 10.67 6.42 -2.74
N LYS A 20 10.89 7.32 -1.79
CA LYS A 20 11.57 8.59 -2.07
C LYS A 20 12.98 8.35 -2.60
N GLU A 21 13.70 7.42 -1.99
CA GLU A 21 15.05 7.09 -2.43
C GLU A 21 15.08 6.52 -3.84
N LYS A 22 13.98 5.93 -4.28
CA LYS A 22 13.84 5.41 -5.65
C LYS A 22 13.30 6.46 -6.63
N GLY A 23 13.15 7.69 -6.19
CA GLY A 23 12.77 8.79 -7.08
C GLY A 23 11.28 9.06 -7.18
N PHE A 24 10.49 8.52 -6.29
CA PHE A 24 9.05 8.78 -6.26
C PHE A 24 8.73 10.00 -5.43
N SER A 25 7.73 10.76 -5.87
CA SER A 25 7.13 11.80 -5.03
C SER A 25 6.11 11.10 -4.14
N VAL A 26 6.23 11.28 -2.82
CA VAL A 26 5.43 10.53 -1.87
C VAL A 26 4.59 11.46 -1.01
N VAL A 27 3.32 11.14 -0.87
CA VAL A 27 2.42 11.80 0.07
C VAL A 27 2.03 10.75 1.11
N ARG A 28 2.17 11.11 2.38
CA ARG A 28 1.76 10.26 3.49
C ARG A 28 0.56 10.91 4.18
N SER A 29 -0.51 10.14 4.29
CA SER A 29 -1.70 10.62 5.00
C SER A 29 -1.45 10.56 6.51
N ALA A 30 -1.65 11.66 7.20
CA ALA A 30 -1.52 11.72 8.64
C ALA A 30 -2.86 11.61 9.35
N GLY A 31 -3.92 11.30 8.61
CA GLY A 31 -5.27 11.50 9.09
C GLY A 31 -5.94 10.33 9.75
N SER A 32 -5.44 9.82 10.83
CA SER A 32 -6.24 8.90 11.63
C SER A 32 -7.41 9.67 12.21
N GLY A 33 -8.61 9.16 12.02
CA GLY A 33 -9.82 9.81 12.54
C GLY A 33 -10.48 10.79 11.58
N SER A 34 -9.93 10.96 10.41
CA SER A 34 -10.57 11.76 9.38
C SER A 34 -11.80 11.04 8.84
N SER A 35 -12.83 11.80 8.52
CA SER A 35 -14.02 11.25 7.85
C SER A 35 -13.76 10.95 6.38
N ILE A 36 -12.64 11.38 5.85
CA ILE A 36 -12.26 11.15 4.46
C ILE A 36 -11.30 9.98 4.40
N SER A 37 -11.71 8.94 3.68
CA SER A 37 -10.86 7.77 3.47
C SER A 37 -9.84 8.07 2.39
N THR A 38 -8.58 8.08 2.78
CA THR A 38 -7.46 8.22 1.85
C THR A 38 -6.47 7.08 2.09
N PRO A 39 -5.71 6.70 1.07
CA PRO A 39 -4.66 5.72 1.28
C PRO A 39 -3.60 6.23 2.26
N ASP A 40 -2.93 5.32 2.93
CA ASP A 40 -1.86 5.70 3.87
C ASP A 40 -0.70 6.38 3.16
N LEU A 41 -0.36 5.90 1.98
CA LEU A 41 0.70 6.47 1.15
C LEU A 41 0.26 6.56 -0.30
N VAL A 42 0.72 7.60 -0.97
CA VAL A 42 0.59 7.72 -2.42
C VAL A 42 1.96 8.05 -2.98
N ALA A 43 2.41 7.27 -3.94
CA ALA A 43 3.70 7.48 -4.60
C ALA A 43 3.45 7.78 -6.07
N ILE A 44 4.06 8.82 -6.56
CA ILE A 44 3.85 9.28 -7.93
C ILE A 44 5.19 9.45 -8.62
N LYS A 45 5.28 8.97 -9.86
CA LYS A 45 6.44 9.18 -10.68
C LYS A 45 6.01 9.19 -12.13
N ARG A 46 6.32 10.29 -12.81
CA ARG A 46 6.01 10.44 -14.24
C ARG A 46 4.56 10.11 -14.59
N ARG A 47 3.63 10.65 -13.80
CA ARG A 47 2.18 10.47 -13.95
C ARG A 47 1.66 9.10 -13.50
N ASN A 48 2.54 8.17 -13.16
CA ASN A 48 2.11 6.89 -12.61
C ASN A 48 1.82 7.06 -11.13
N VAL A 49 0.64 6.66 -10.70
CA VAL A 49 0.19 6.84 -9.34
C VAL A 49 0.01 5.47 -8.68
N PHE A 50 0.62 5.32 -7.52
CA PHE A 50 0.54 4.08 -6.73
C PHE A 50 0.04 4.41 -5.34
N ALA A 51 -0.93 3.67 -4.87
CA ALA A 51 -1.53 3.91 -3.56
C ALA A 51 -1.34 2.69 -2.67
N PHE A 52 -1.09 2.94 -1.39
CA PHE A 52 -0.79 1.87 -0.44
C PHE A 52 -1.60 2.01 0.83
N GLU A 53 -2.17 0.90 1.28
CA GLU A 53 -2.66 0.74 2.63
C GLU A 53 -1.62 -0.09 3.36
N CYS A 54 -1.08 0.43 4.46
CA CYS A 54 0.02 -0.20 5.17
C CYS A 54 -0.47 -0.91 6.42
N LYS A 55 -0.06 -2.16 6.57
CA LYS A 55 -0.38 -2.96 7.74
C LYS A 55 0.91 -3.54 8.33
N ALA A 56 1.01 -3.54 9.64
CA ALA A 56 2.17 -4.08 10.36
C ALA A 56 1.69 -5.16 11.31
N TRP A 57 1.19 -6.25 10.73
CA TRP A 57 0.60 -7.35 11.50
C TRP A 57 1.44 -8.61 11.36
N LYS A 58 1.34 -9.49 12.35
CA LYS A 58 2.01 -10.79 12.29
C LYS A 58 1.38 -11.72 11.26
N ARG A 59 0.07 -11.58 11.04
CA ARG A 59 -0.66 -12.39 10.10
C ARG A 59 -0.98 -11.59 8.86
N LEU A 60 -1.30 -12.30 7.80
CA LEU A 60 -1.75 -11.68 6.57
C LEU A 60 -2.93 -10.76 6.86
N PRO A 61 -2.84 -9.49 6.49
CA PRO A 61 -3.92 -8.55 6.77
C PRO A 61 -5.14 -8.84 5.90
N LYS A 62 -6.29 -8.53 6.46
CA LYS A 62 -7.55 -8.56 5.74
C LYS A 62 -8.13 -7.17 5.75
N LEU A 63 -8.66 -6.75 4.63
CA LEU A 63 -9.44 -5.54 4.55
C LEU A 63 -10.90 -5.89 4.73
N LYS A 64 -11.60 -5.07 5.51
CA LYS A 64 -13.05 -5.16 5.59
C LYS A 64 -13.62 -4.78 4.24
N GLU A 65 -14.80 -5.30 3.92
CA GLU A 65 -15.41 -5.05 2.62
C GLU A 65 -15.54 -3.56 2.31
N GLU A 66 -15.95 -2.76 3.29
CA GLU A 66 -16.08 -1.32 3.11
C GLU A 66 -14.75 -0.64 2.87
N GLU A 67 -13.72 -1.04 3.62
CA GLU A 67 -12.36 -0.53 3.43
C GLU A 67 -11.87 -0.83 2.02
N TYR A 68 -12.12 -2.06 1.57
CA TYR A 68 -11.73 -2.48 0.22
C TYR A 68 -12.45 -1.63 -0.84
N LYS A 69 -13.76 -1.45 -0.70
CA LYS A 69 -14.55 -0.68 -1.66
C LYS A 69 -14.10 0.77 -1.73
N GLU A 70 -13.82 1.38 -0.59
CA GLU A 70 -13.35 2.76 -0.55
C GLU A 70 -11.98 2.91 -1.17
N PHE A 71 -11.08 2.00 -0.85
CA PHE A 71 -9.73 2.01 -1.42
C PHE A 71 -9.78 1.78 -2.93
N PHE A 72 -10.57 0.81 -3.36
CA PHE A 72 -10.75 0.53 -4.78
C PHE A 72 -11.28 1.74 -5.53
N ARG A 73 -12.31 2.37 -4.96
CA ARG A 73 -12.91 3.57 -5.58
C ARG A 73 -11.92 4.71 -5.66
N TRP A 74 -11.16 4.92 -4.60
CA TRP A 74 -10.15 5.96 -4.59
C TRP A 74 -9.12 5.72 -5.69
N CYS A 75 -8.63 4.52 -5.81
CA CYS A 75 -7.65 4.16 -6.83
C CYS A 75 -8.23 4.31 -8.24
N LYS A 76 -9.46 3.89 -8.43
CA LYS A 76 -10.12 4.01 -9.73
C LYS A 76 -10.26 5.47 -10.13
N ASN A 77 -10.69 6.32 -9.21
CA ASN A 77 -10.84 7.75 -9.48
C ASN A 77 -9.52 8.42 -9.77
N ALA A 78 -8.47 8.03 -9.08
CA ALA A 78 -7.16 8.62 -9.23
C ALA A 78 -6.35 8.05 -10.40
N GLY A 79 -6.81 6.96 -10.99
CA GLY A 79 -6.00 6.23 -11.95
C GLY A 79 -4.80 5.58 -11.31
N ALA A 80 -4.92 5.18 -10.05
CA ALA A 80 -3.82 4.63 -9.29
C ALA A 80 -3.85 3.11 -9.28
N SER A 81 -2.67 2.51 -9.19
CA SER A 81 -2.53 1.09 -8.88
C SER A 81 -2.47 0.96 -7.37
N GLY A 82 -3.38 0.19 -6.79
CA GLY A 82 -3.48 0.05 -5.34
C GLY A 82 -2.84 -1.23 -4.84
N PHE A 83 -2.20 -1.11 -3.69
CA PHE A 83 -1.54 -2.25 -3.04
C PHE A 83 -1.79 -2.23 -1.55
N LEU A 84 -1.97 -3.40 -0.98
CA LEU A 84 -1.91 -3.58 0.45
C LEU A 84 -0.46 -3.89 0.80
N ALA A 85 0.17 -3.04 1.58
CA ALA A 85 1.57 -3.20 1.97
C ALA A 85 1.60 -3.80 3.37
N TRP A 86 2.26 -4.92 3.50
CA TRP A 86 2.31 -5.68 4.75
C TRP A 86 3.75 -5.86 5.20
N LYS A 87 4.02 -5.43 6.41
CA LYS A 87 5.35 -5.57 7.01
C LYS A 87 5.30 -6.58 8.15
N ASN A 88 5.98 -7.69 7.96
CA ASN A 88 6.22 -8.69 8.99
C ASN A 88 7.60 -9.27 8.74
N ARG A 89 8.64 -8.64 9.27
CA ARG A 89 10.05 -8.89 8.99
C ARG A 89 10.44 -8.43 7.59
N LYS A 90 9.68 -8.83 6.59
CA LYS A 90 9.89 -8.43 5.20
C LYS A 90 8.66 -7.68 4.71
N TRP A 91 8.86 -6.84 3.71
CA TRP A 91 7.76 -6.22 3.01
C TRP A 91 7.14 -7.21 2.03
N LEU A 92 5.82 -7.29 2.07
CA LEU A 92 5.05 -8.00 1.07
C LEU A 92 3.93 -7.08 0.58
N PHE A 93 3.59 -7.18 -0.68
CA PHE A 93 2.60 -6.31 -1.29
C PHE A 93 1.57 -7.15 -2.03
N LEU A 94 0.31 -6.84 -1.80
CA LEU A 94 -0.80 -7.51 -2.48
C LEU A 94 -1.47 -6.52 -3.40
N ASP A 95 -1.54 -6.88 -4.68
CA ASP A 95 -2.27 -6.06 -5.64
C ASP A 95 -3.75 -6.03 -5.24
N LEU A 96 -4.32 -4.83 -5.24
CA LEU A 96 -5.72 -4.63 -4.87
C LEU A 96 -6.66 -5.50 -5.69
N ASN A 97 -6.35 -5.70 -6.96
CA ASN A 97 -7.17 -6.52 -7.85
C ASN A 97 -7.18 -7.99 -7.48
N ASP A 98 -6.21 -8.43 -6.68
CA ASP A 98 -6.09 -9.82 -6.28
C ASP A 98 -6.68 -10.13 -4.91
N ILE A 99 -6.99 -9.11 -4.12
CA ILE A 99 -7.40 -9.28 -2.72
C ILE A 99 -8.71 -10.07 -2.57
N ASN A 100 -9.62 -9.92 -3.50
CA ASN A 100 -10.95 -10.54 -3.42
C ASN A 100 -11.11 -11.83 -4.19
N LYS A 101 -10.06 -12.37 -4.73
CA LYS A 101 -10.19 -13.64 -5.46
C LYS A 101 -10.23 -14.78 -4.46
N LYS A 102 -11.28 -15.59 -4.54
CA LYS A 102 -11.35 -16.84 -3.77
C LYS A 102 -10.24 -17.75 -4.30
N ASN A 103 -9.58 -18.47 -3.42
CA ASN A 103 -8.53 -19.44 -3.76
C ASN A 103 -7.16 -18.84 -4.08
N ILE A 104 -6.90 -17.62 -3.68
CA ILE A 104 -5.54 -17.12 -3.77
C ILE A 104 -4.73 -17.74 -2.66
N LYS A 105 -3.78 -18.56 -3.05
CA LYS A 105 -2.61 -18.72 -2.22
C LYS A 105 -1.90 -17.38 -2.28
N VAL A 106 -1.95 -16.66 -1.20
CA VAL A 106 -1.43 -15.31 -1.18
C VAL A 106 0.08 -15.36 -1.29
N CYS A 107 0.56 -15.24 -2.50
CA CYS A 107 1.96 -14.96 -2.76
C CYS A 107 2.04 -13.45 -3.00
N GLY A 108 2.32 -12.72 -1.93
CA GLY A 108 2.54 -11.29 -2.08
C GLY A 108 3.79 -11.02 -2.91
N LEU A 109 3.83 -9.85 -3.53
CA LEU A 109 5.03 -9.39 -4.22
C LEU A 109 6.06 -8.99 -3.19
N THR A 110 7.33 -9.27 -3.49
CA THR A 110 8.43 -8.75 -2.68
C THR A 110 8.63 -7.27 -3.00
N LEU A 111 9.40 -6.58 -2.18
CA LEU A 111 9.72 -5.17 -2.43
C LEU A 111 10.41 -5.00 -3.78
N ASP A 112 11.36 -5.86 -4.11
CA ASP A 112 12.08 -5.78 -5.38
C ASP A 112 11.13 -5.97 -6.56
N GLU A 113 10.22 -6.93 -6.46
CA GLU A 113 9.23 -7.16 -7.51
C GLU A 113 8.30 -5.98 -7.67
N LEU A 114 7.85 -5.40 -6.55
CA LEU A 114 7.01 -4.21 -6.58
C LEU A 114 7.72 -3.05 -7.26
N LEU A 115 8.97 -2.80 -6.90
CA LEU A 115 9.73 -1.69 -7.47
C LEU A 115 9.90 -1.83 -8.97
N ARG A 116 10.08 -3.04 -9.47
CA ARG A 116 10.15 -3.26 -10.92
C ARG A 116 8.86 -2.88 -11.60
N ILE A 117 7.73 -3.27 -11.00
CA ILE A 117 6.42 -2.92 -11.54
C ILE A 117 6.24 -1.40 -11.54
N MET A 118 6.58 -0.74 -10.43
CA MET A 118 6.39 0.69 -10.27
C MET A 118 7.27 1.50 -11.21
N GLU A 119 8.42 0.98 -11.58
CA GLU A 119 9.33 1.67 -12.49
C GLU A 119 9.01 1.42 -13.96
N GLY A 120 7.94 0.68 -14.21
CA GLY A 120 7.53 0.41 -15.57
C GLY A 120 8.44 -0.54 -16.33
N LYS A 121 9.13 -1.40 -15.62
CA LYS A 121 10.03 -2.40 -16.21
C LYS A 121 9.24 -3.61 -16.69
N HIS A 122 8.27 -3.38 -17.51
CA HIS A 122 7.42 -4.42 -18.05
C HIS A 122 7.86 -4.87 -19.43
N THR A 123 8.85 -4.28 -19.94
CA THR A 123 9.40 -4.61 -21.26
C THR A 123 10.49 -5.64 -21.14
#